data_bbf1bee0027d1f652c7ab62428e4a189
#
_entry.id   bbf1bee0027d1f652c7ab62428e4a189
#
_cell.length_a   1.000
_cell.length_b   1.000
_cell.length_c   1.000
_cell.angle_alpha   90.00
_cell.angle_beta   90.00
_cell.angle_gamma   90.00
#
_symmetry.space_group_name_H-M   'P 1'
#
loop_
_entity.id
_entity.type
_entity.pdbx_description
1 polymer ?
#
loop_
_entity_poly.entity_id
_entity_poly.type
_entity_poly.pdbx_seq_one_letter_code
_entity_poly.pdbx_strand_id
1 'polypeptide(L)'
;MAKSKTTHPEGGVEKFLVLPIIVLILAQMGTSGDNGALGLANQQLVDVLGATTPDIQLANMVYSLMAGAFMVAGGLVGTIIGWRTNFRLGAALCAAGELVMALSPNMTIFIWGGRILVGFGASFMIPSVLGLIPFIYHGKNRVLAFGCIGAASGLS
;
A
#
# COMPACT_ATOMS: atom_id res chain seq x y z
N MET A 1 -24.21 -45.05 -20.14
CA MET A 1 -23.43 -44.55 -19.00
C MET A 1 -22.04 -44.20 -19.48
N ALA A 2 -21.79 -42.95 -19.79
CA ALA A 2 -20.48 -42.44 -20.19
C ALA A 2 -20.01 -41.41 -19.16
N LYS A 3 -18.98 -41.75 -18.37
CA LYS A 3 -18.31 -40.87 -17.43
C LYS A 3 -17.48 -39.86 -18.23
N SER A 4 -17.93 -38.62 -18.30
CA SER A 4 -17.11 -37.49 -18.73
C SER A 4 -16.02 -37.24 -17.66
N LYS A 5 -14.78 -37.57 -17.99
CA LYS A 5 -13.58 -37.14 -17.25
C LYS A 5 -13.31 -35.68 -17.64
N THR A 6 -13.72 -34.75 -16.79
CA THR A 6 -13.22 -33.37 -16.86
C THR A 6 -11.78 -33.38 -16.31
N THR A 7 -10.83 -33.41 -17.20
CA THR A 7 -9.41 -33.15 -16.88
C THR A 7 -9.27 -31.65 -16.66
N HIS A 8 -9.12 -31.23 -15.40
CA HIS A 8 -8.66 -29.89 -15.06
C HIS A 8 -7.14 -29.81 -15.35
N PRO A 9 -6.66 -28.82 -16.08
CA PRO A 9 -5.23 -28.61 -16.25
C PRO A 9 -4.67 -27.90 -15.00
N GLU A 10 -4.19 -28.67 -14.04
CA GLU A 10 -3.65 -28.15 -12.76
C GLU A 10 -2.24 -27.54 -12.86
N GLY A 11 -1.57 -27.61 -14.00
CA GLY A 11 -0.16 -27.25 -14.11
C GLY A 11 0.18 -25.81 -14.52
N GLY A 12 -0.80 -25.02 -14.99
CA GLY A 12 -0.55 -23.68 -15.55
C GLY A 12 -0.90 -22.51 -14.61
N VAL A 13 -1.71 -22.75 -13.60
CA VAL A 13 -2.31 -21.69 -12.76
C VAL A 13 -1.40 -21.30 -11.60
N GLU A 14 -0.56 -22.19 -11.09
CA GLU A 14 0.29 -21.90 -9.92
C GLU A 14 1.40 -20.87 -10.19
N LYS A 15 2.04 -20.90 -11.34
CA LYS A 15 3.14 -19.97 -11.67
C LYS A 15 2.68 -18.52 -11.86
N PHE A 16 1.43 -18.30 -12.29
CA PHE A 16 0.86 -16.95 -12.47
C PHE A 16 0.39 -16.32 -11.17
N LEU A 17 0.15 -17.11 -10.11
CA LEU A 17 -0.38 -16.65 -8.83
C LEU A 17 0.68 -16.08 -7.89
N VAL A 18 1.95 -16.45 -8.05
CA VAL A 18 3.04 -16.03 -7.15
C VAL A 18 3.46 -14.57 -7.41
N LEU A 19 3.58 -14.16 -8.66
CA LEU A 19 4.02 -12.80 -8.99
C LEU A 19 3.03 -11.70 -8.51
N PRO A 20 1.71 -11.80 -8.74
CA PRO A 20 0.77 -10.83 -8.20
C PRO A 20 0.80 -10.72 -6.69
N ILE A 21 0.89 -11.84 -5.95
CA ILE A 21 0.90 -11.79 -4.48
C ILE A 21 2.17 -11.13 -3.95
N ILE A 22 3.32 -11.36 -4.59
CA ILE A 22 4.57 -10.68 -4.22
C ILE A 22 4.42 -9.17 -4.38
N VAL A 23 3.85 -8.70 -5.50
CA VAL A 23 3.63 -7.27 -5.74
C VAL A 23 2.68 -6.68 -4.69
N LEU A 24 1.59 -7.39 -4.35
CA LEU A 24 0.64 -6.93 -3.35
C LEU A 24 1.25 -6.90 -1.93
N ILE A 25 2.08 -7.90 -1.59
CA ILE A 25 2.82 -7.94 -0.31
C ILE A 25 3.82 -6.78 -0.23
N LEU A 26 4.61 -6.57 -1.28
CA LEU A 26 5.58 -5.46 -1.31
C LEU A 26 4.89 -4.10 -1.21
N ALA A 27 3.75 -3.93 -1.88
CA ALA A 27 2.96 -2.72 -1.79
C ALA A 27 2.41 -2.51 -0.36
N GLN A 28 1.90 -3.57 0.26
CA GLN A 28 1.40 -3.52 1.63
C GLN A 28 2.51 -3.24 2.63
N MET A 29 3.67 -3.89 2.48
CA MET A 29 4.84 -3.61 3.32
C MET A 29 5.34 -2.18 3.13
N GLY A 30 5.33 -1.66 1.91
CA GLY A 30 5.72 -0.28 1.62
C GLY A 30 4.84 0.74 2.35
N THR A 31 3.52 0.58 2.29
CA THR A 31 2.58 1.50 2.96
C THR A 31 2.59 1.38 4.49
N SER A 32 2.76 0.17 5.02
CA SER A 32 2.82 -0.03 6.47
C SER A 32 4.21 0.30 7.02
N GLY A 33 5.28 -0.05 6.29
CA GLY A 33 6.67 0.19 6.67
C GLY A 33 7.08 1.66 6.65
N ASP A 34 6.35 2.52 5.91
CA ASP A 34 6.60 3.95 5.88
C ASP A 34 6.54 4.61 7.28
N ASN A 35 5.57 4.21 8.11
CA ASN A 35 5.50 4.68 9.50
C ASN A 35 6.65 4.13 10.38
N GLY A 36 7.06 2.89 10.15
CA GLY A 36 8.21 2.28 10.81
C GLY A 36 9.52 2.93 10.40
N ALA A 37 9.69 3.20 9.10
CA ALA A 37 10.86 3.89 8.57
C ALA A 37 11.01 5.31 9.13
N LEU A 38 9.91 6.04 9.31
CA LEU A 38 9.94 7.34 9.97
C LEU A 38 10.47 7.24 11.40
N GLY A 39 10.10 6.20 12.15
CA GLY A 39 10.64 5.93 13.48
C GLY A 39 12.16 5.74 13.49
N LEU A 40 12.69 5.03 12.50
CA LEU A 40 14.13 4.82 12.33
C LEU A 40 14.86 6.09 11.86
N ALA A 41 14.19 6.91 11.04
CA ALA A 41 14.74 8.16 10.51
C ALA A 41 14.65 9.34 11.49
N ASN A 42 14.03 9.19 12.65
CA ASN A 42 13.81 10.28 13.62
C ASN A 42 15.08 11.06 13.93
N GLN A 43 16.19 10.35 14.20
CA GLN A 43 17.46 11.00 14.52
C GLN A 43 17.97 11.84 13.34
N GLN A 44 17.89 11.31 12.13
CA GLN A 44 18.33 12.02 10.92
C GLN A 44 17.45 13.23 10.63
N LEU A 45 16.14 13.15 10.87
CA LEU A 45 15.21 14.28 10.70
C LEU A 45 15.54 15.40 11.70
N VAL A 46 15.90 15.06 12.94
CA VAL A 46 16.36 16.03 13.94
C VAL A 46 17.67 16.68 13.49
N ASP A 47 18.65 15.88 13.08
CA ASP A 47 19.99 16.36 12.76
C ASP A 47 20.05 17.17 11.46
N VAL A 48 19.28 16.79 10.43
CA VAL A 48 19.33 17.39 9.09
C VAL A 48 18.28 18.49 8.90
N LEU A 49 17.05 18.26 9.35
CA LEU A 49 15.92 19.18 9.15
C LEU A 49 15.56 19.99 10.41
N GLY A 50 16.28 19.76 11.52
CA GLY A 50 15.96 20.41 12.79
C GLY A 50 14.58 20.03 13.36
N ALA A 51 14.10 18.80 13.04
CA ALA A 51 12.78 18.34 13.44
C ALA A 51 12.66 18.24 14.95
N THR A 52 11.50 18.66 15.48
CA THR A 52 11.16 18.46 16.87
C THR A 52 10.26 17.21 17.02
N THR A 53 10.17 16.67 18.23
CA THR A 53 9.26 15.54 18.50
C THR A 53 7.82 15.83 18.08
N PRO A 54 7.24 17.03 18.33
CA PRO A 54 5.93 17.40 17.79
C PRO A 54 5.84 17.37 16.27
N ASP A 55 6.89 17.77 15.53
CA ASP A 55 6.91 17.73 14.06
C ASP A 55 6.81 16.30 13.53
N ILE A 56 7.52 15.38 14.16
CA ILE A 56 7.48 13.96 13.79
C ILE A 56 6.10 13.35 14.08
N GLN A 57 5.51 13.70 15.23
CA GLN A 57 4.15 13.27 15.56
C GLN A 57 3.14 13.84 14.56
N LEU A 58 3.27 15.13 14.20
CA LEU A 58 2.41 15.77 13.20
C LEU A 58 2.55 15.08 11.84
N ALA A 59 3.76 14.73 11.41
CA ALA A 59 4.00 13.99 10.18
C ALA A 59 3.23 12.65 10.14
N ASN A 60 3.25 11.89 11.23
CA ASN A 60 2.49 10.64 11.34
C ASN A 60 0.97 10.87 11.38
N MET A 61 0.52 11.89 12.10
CA MET A 61 -0.90 12.26 12.17
C MET A 61 -1.45 12.67 10.80
N VAL A 62 -0.73 13.52 10.06
CA VAL A 62 -1.14 13.99 8.73
C VAL A 62 -1.24 12.82 7.75
N TYR A 63 -0.25 11.93 7.73
CA TYR A 63 -0.31 10.71 6.91
C TYR A 63 -1.54 9.86 7.26
N SER A 64 -1.73 9.53 8.54
CA SER A 64 -2.81 8.67 8.99
C SER A 64 -4.19 9.29 8.74
N LEU A 65 -4.31 10.59 8.93
CA LEU A 65 -5.53 11.34 8.66
C LEU A 65 -5.88 11.30 7.17
N MET A 66 -4.93 11.58 6.30
CA MET A 66 -5.14 11.56 4.85
C MET A 66 -5.47 10.15 4.36
N ALA A 67 -4.71 9.14 4.79
CA ALA A 67 -4.96 7.76 4.44
C ALA A 67 -6.36 7.29 4.91
N GLY A 68 -6.74 7.57 6.15
CA GLY A 68 -8.03 7.17 6.72
C GLY A 68 -9.21 7.94 6.15
N ALA A 69 -9.13 9.26 6.07
CA ALA A 69 -10.23 10.10 5.59
C ALA A 69 -10.60 9.80 4.13
N PHE A 70 -9.61 9.52 3.28
CA PHE A 70 -9.84 9.25 1.85
C PHE A 70 -9.93 7.76 1.49
N MET A 71 -9.76 6.85 2.45
CA MET A 71 -9.79 5.39 2.19
C MET A 71 -11.12 4.93 1.56
N VAL A 72 -12.24 5.42 2.08
CA VAL A 72 -13.58 5.08 1.54
C VAL A 72 -13.73 5.63 0.12
N ALA A 73 -13.35 6.90 -0.10
CA ALA A 73 -13.39 7.52 -1.42
C ALA A 73 -12.46 6.79 -2.40
N GLY A 74 -11.24 6.45 -1.98
CA GLY A 74 -10.30 5.67 -2.77
C GLY A 74 -10.83 4.29 -3.14
N GLY A 75 -11.55 3.63 -2.22
CA GLY A 75 -12.25 2.38 -2.50
C GLY A 75 -13.36 2.54 -3.55
N LEU A 76 -14.19 3.57 -3.42
CA LEU A 76 -15.25 3.87 -4.40
C LEU A 76 -14.67 4.18 -5.79
N VAL A 77 -13.64 5.00 -5.86
CA VAL A 77 -12.92 5.27 -7.12
C VAL A 77 -12.41 3.97 -7.74
N GLY A 78 -11.85 3.05 -6.93
CA GLY A 78 -11.39 1.75 -7.37
C GLY A 78 -12.48 0.89 -8.02
N THR A 79 -13.73 0.98 -7.56
CA THR A 79 -14.86 0.27 -8.18
C THR A 79 -15.25 0.87 -9.54
N ILE A 80 -15.03 2.17 -9.75
CA ILE A 80 -15.40 2.89 -10.98
C ILE A 80 -14.32 2.74 -12.05
N ILE A 81 -13.06 3.04 -11.72
CA ILE A 81 -11.94 3.04 -12.69
C ILE A 81 -11.22 1.70 -12.78
N GLY A 82 -11.58 0.75 -11.91
CA GLY A 82 -10.94 -0.57 -11.81
C GLY A 82 -9.74 -0.59 -10.84
N TRP A 83 -9.64 -1.69 -10.08
CA TRP A 83 -8.66 -1.87 -9.00
C TRP A 83 -7.21 -1.76 -9.47
N ARG A 84 -6.89 -2.22 -10.70
CA ARG A 84 -5.54 -2.14 -11.27
C ARG A 84 -5.11 -0.70 -11.54
N THR A 85 -6.00 0.11 -12.08
CA THR A 85 -5.75 1.53 -12.38
C THR A 85 -5.63 2.30 -11.07
N ASN A 86 -6.55 2.06 -10.14
CA ASN A 86 -6.55 2.67 -8.81
C ASN A 86 -5.26 2.36 -8.03
N PHE A 87 -4.78 1.11 -8.09
CA PHE A 87 -3.52 0.71 -7.50
C PHE A 87 -2.32 1.47 -8.09
N ARG A 88 -2.27 1.58 -9.43
CA ARG A 88 -1.19 2.32 -10.12
C ARG A 88 -1.18 3.80 -9.76
N LEU A 89 -2.36 4.43 -9.66
CA LEU A 89 -2.49 5.82 -9.24
C LEU A 89 -2.02 5.99 -7.80
N GLY A 90 -2.44 5.13 -6.89
CA GLY A 90 -1.98 5.15 -5.50
C GLY A 90 -0.47 4.99 -5.38
N ALA A 91 0.11 4.01 -6.10
CA ALA A 91 1.54 3.78 -6.11
C ALA A 91 2.34 4.97 -6.69
N ALA A 92 1.85 5.59 -7.76
CA ALA A 92 2.48 6.79 -8.34
C ALA A 92 2.43 7.98 -7.39
N LEU A 93 1.32 8.18 -6.68
CA LEU A 93 1.18 9.23 -5.66
C LEU A 93 2.10 8.99 -4.46
N CYS A 94 2.20 7.74 -3.99
CA CYS A 94 3.15 7.40 -2.93
C CYS A 94 4.59 7.67 -3.37
N ALA A 95 5.00 7.20 -4.55
CA ALA A 95 6.34 7.45 -5.08
C ALA A 95 6.66 8.94 -5.24
N ALA A 96 5.69 9.74 -5.73
CA ALA A 96 5.85 11.18 -5.83
C ALA A 96 5.99 11.84 -4.44
N GLY A 97 5.21 11.39 -3.45
CA GLY A 97 5.30 11.89 -2.09
C GLY A 97 6.62 11.55 -1.41
N GLU A 98 7.15 10.33 -1.62
CA GLU A 98 8.47 9.92 -1.15
C GLU A 98 9.58 10.77 -1.77
N LEU A 99 9.49 11.07 -3.07
CA LEU A 99 10.42 11.98 -3.74
C LEU A 99 10.36 13.38 -3.15
N VAL A 100 9.17 13.92 -2.87
CA VAL A 100 9.02 15.23 -2.23
C VAL A 100 9.65 15.20 -0.84
N MET A 101 9.45 14.14 -0.05
CA MET A 101 10.08 14.01 1.26
C MET A 101 11.60 13.93 1.16
N ALA A 102 12.14 13.14 0.22
CA ALA A 102 13.57 12.98 0.01
C ALA A 102 14.27 14.28 -0.43
N LEU A 103 13.57 15.14 -1.14
CA LEU A 103 14.08 16.42 -1.65
C LEU A 103 13.69 17.61 -0.78
N SER A 104 12.98 17.40 0.34
CA SER A 104 12.47 18.49 1.16
C SER A 104 13.61 19.21 1.92
N PRO A 105 13.70 20.53 1.79
CA PRO A 105 14.72 21.32 2.50
C PRO A 105 14.34 21.66 3.95
N ASN A 106 13.10 21.39 4.36
CA ASN A 106 12.59 21.68 5.70
C ASN A 106 11.40 20.80 6.08
N MET A 107 11.11 20.70 7.38
CA MET A 107 10.00 19.90 7.90
C MET A 107 8.62 20.32 7.39
N THR A 108 8.42 21.59 7.06
CA THR A 108 7.13 22.07 6.53
C THR A 108 6.81 21.42 5.18
N ILE A 109 7.75 21.40 4.25
CA ILE A 109 7.58 20.74 2.94
C ILE A 109 7.50 19.23 3.10
N PHE A 110 8.29 18.65 4.00
CA PHE A 110 8.24 17.23 4.33
C PHE A 110 6.83 16.82 4.78
N ILE A 111 6.22 17.55 5.73
CA ILE A 111 4.91 17.21 6.29
C ILE A 111 3.80 17.53 5.28
N TRP A 112 3.70 18.80 4.87
CA TRP A 112 2.55 19.29 4.10
C TRP A 112 2.63 18.95 2.60
N GLY A 113 3.80 18.71 2.07
CA GLY A 113 3.99 18.21 0.70
C GLY A 113 4.04 16.68 0.66
N GLY A 114 5.06 16.10 1.28
CA GLY A 114 5.35 14.68 1.21
C GLY A 114 4.31 13.80 1.92
N ARG A 115 4.08 14.02 3.22
CA ARG A 115 3.19 13.15 4.02
C ARG A 115 1.72 13.21 3.60
N ILE A 116 1.22 14.36 3.15
CA ILE A 116 -0.12 14.45 2.56
C ILE A 116 -0.20 13.59 1.31
N LEU A 117 0.78 13.72 0.42
CA LEU A 117 0.77 13.03 -0.86
C LEU A 117 0.89 11.51 -0.70
N VAL A 118 1.76 11.05 0.21
CA VAL A 118 1.89 9.61 0.54
C VAL A 118 0.61 9.09 1.19
N GLY A 119 0.04 9.80 2.16
CA GLY A 119 -1.21 9.40 2.81
C GLY A 119 -2.38 9.34 1.82
N PHE A 120 -2.46 10.30 0.92
CA PHE A 120 -3.46 10.29 -0.15
C PHE A 120 -3.23 9.12 -1.12
N GLY A 121 -1.98 8.84 -1.51
CA GLY A 121 -1.62 7.66 -2.32
C GLY A 121 -1.99 6.35 -1.64
N ALA A 122 -1.72 6.22 -0.34
CA ALA A 122 -2.08 5.06 0.47
C ALA A 122 -3.59 4.81 0.50
N SER A 123 -4.41 5.88 0.54
CA SER A 123 -5.87 5.78 0.52
C SER A 123 -6.44 5.12 -0.75
N PHE A 124 -5.74 5.21 -1.88
CA PHE A 124 -6.06 4.51 -3.12
C PHE A 124 -5.46 3.11 -3.16
N MET A 125 -4.22 2.95 -2.66
CA MET A 125 -3.47 1.71 -2.78
C MET A 125 -4.01 0.61 -1.85
N ILE A 126 -4.29 0.93 -0.58
CA ILE A 126 -4.76 -0.05 0.42
C ILE A 126 -6.06 -0.75 0.00
N PRO A 127 -7.16 -0.04 -0.35
CA PRO A 127 -8.37 -0.71 -0.80
C PRO A 127 -8.18 -1.46 -2.13
N SER A 128 -7.25 -1.01 -2.99
CA SER A 128 -6.96 -1.70 -4.24
C SER A 128 -6.27 -3.04 -4.00
N VAL A 129 -5.35 -3.13 -3.04
CA VAL A 129 -4.71 -4.40 -2.65
C VAL A 129 -5.78 -5.40 -2.22
N LEU A 130 -6.69 -5.00 -1.33
CA LEU A 130 -7.77 -5.84 -0.85
C LEU A 130 -8.79 -6.18 -1.95
N GLY A 131 -9.09 -5.21 -2.83
CA GLY A 131 -10.01 -5.38 -3.95
C GLY A 131 -9.49 -6.29 -5.06
N LEU A 132 -8.17 -6.34 -5.29
CA LEU A 132 -7.55 -7.20 -6.31
C LEU A 132 -7.51 -8.67 -5.91
N ILE A 133 -7.46 -8.99 -4.62
CA ILE A 133 -7.38 -10.38 -4.13
C ILE A 133 -8.53 -11.24 -4.66
N PRO A 134 -9.81 -10.84 -4.54
CA PRO A 134 -10.94 -11.65 -5.03
C PRO A 134 -10.95 -11.85 -6.55
N PHE A 135 -10.31 -10.94 -7.31
CA PHE A 135 -10.22 -11.06 -8.76
C PHE A 135 -9.12 -11.99 -9.22
N ILE A 136 -8.05 -12.12 -8.44
CA ILE A 136 -6.87 -12.91 -8.80
C ILE A 136 -6.95 -14.31 -8.17
N TYR A 137 -7.46 -14.39 -6.93
CA TYR A 137 -7.44 -15.62 -6.14
C TYR A 137 -8.86 -16.13 -5.85
N HIS A 138 -9.07 -17.45 -5.96
CA HIS A 138 -10.34 -18.12 -5.73
C HIS A 138 -10.19 -19.24 -4.69
N GLY A 139 -11.27 -19.56 -3.98
CA GLY A 139 -11.31 -20.67 -3.02
C GLY A 139 -10.28 -20.52 -1.88
N LYS A 140 -9.51 -21.58 -1.62
CA LYS A 140 -8.51 -21.64 -0.54
C LYS A 140 -7.36 -20.65 -0.74
N ASN A 141 -6.98 -20.39 -1.99
CA ASN A 141 -5.90 -19.45 -2.33
C ASN A 141 -6.24 -18.01 -1.96
N ARG A 142 -7.53 -17.64 -1.99
CA ARG A 142 -8.00 -16.32 -1.53
C ARG A 142 -7.76 -16.13 -0.03
N VAL A 143 -8.05 -17.14 0.78
CA VAL A 143 -7.81 -17.10 2.24
C VAL A 143 -6.33 -16.97 2.55
N LEU A 144 -5.49 -17.73 1.83
CA LEU A 144 -4.03 -17.62 1.96
C LEU A 144 -3.51 -16.24 1.56
N ALA A 145 -4.02 -15.66 0.47
CA ALA A 145 -3.63 -14.33 0.02
C ALA A 145 -3.96 -13.25 1.07
N PHE A 146 -5.16 -13.28 1.66
CA PHE A 146 -5.52 -12.37 2.76
C PHE A 146 -4.64 -12.59 3.99
N GLY A 147 -4.35 -13.84 4.33
CA GLY A 147 -3.45 -14.19 5.45
C GLY A 147 -2.03 -13.66 5.24
N CYS A 148 -1.46 -13.82 4.05
CA CYS A 148 -0.13 -13.31 3.71
C CYS A 148 -0.06 -11.77 3.79
N ILE A 149 -1.09 -11.07 3.29
CA ILE A 149 -1.14 -9.61 3.33
C ILE A 149 -1.34 -9.11 4.77
N GLY A 150 -2.19 -9.79 5.55
CA GLY A 150 -2.35 -9.49 6.98
C GLY A 150 -1.06 -9.70 7.78
N ALA A 151 -0.34 -10.78 7.52
CA ALA A 151 0.97 -11.02 8.12
C ALA A 151 2.01 -9.95 7.72
N ALA A 152 2.04 -9.57 6.43
CA ALA A 152 2.92 -8.52 5.93
C ALA A 152 2.65 -7.17 6.61
N SER A 153 1.36 -6.84 6.88
CA SER A 153 0.99 -5.62 7.60
C SER A 153 1.40 -5.65 9.08
N GLY A 154 1.47 -6.83 9.68
CA GLY A 154 1.85 -6.97 11.09
C GLY A 154 3.36 -7.02 11.33
N LEU A 155 4.15 -7.30 10.27
CA LEU A 155 5.62 -7.38 10.34
C LEU A 155 6.31 -6.05 9.96
N SER A 156 5.58 -5.08 9.43
CA SER A 156 6.06 -3.76 9.03
C SER A 156 5.67 -2.71 10.08
#